data_6572ac5a69f03455e6076a47ae6e66eb
#
_entry.id   6572ac5a69f03455e6076a47ae6e66eb
#
_cell.length_a   1.000
_cell.length_b   1.000
_cell.length_c   1.000
_cell.angle_alpha   90.00
_cell.angle_beta   90.00
_cell.angle_gamma   90.00
#
_symmetry.space_group_name_H-M   'P 1'
#
loop_
_entity.id
_entity.type
_entity.pdbx_description
1 polymer ?
#
loop_
_entity_poly.entity_id
_entity_poly.type
_entity_poly.pdbx_seq_one_letter_code
_entity_poly.pdbx_strand_id
1 'polypeptide(L)'
;MSRASDRPSDKAFAGADGSAGLRAAHETGERLYTIGDMARAYKVTLRALRFYEDRGLIKPIRHGVSRFYDAAARSRFETILRGKQLGFTLTQIFAMLPKHERSEPAGKLDLKEGQVLTQIAQLERKRDELDTAIAALRETHNRMADDHQAATAA
;
A
#
# COMPACT_ATOMS: atom_id res chain seq x y z
N MET A 1 46.73 -10.91 34.21
CA MET A 1 46.17 -11.65 33.02
C MET A 1 44.75 -11.18 32.78
N SER A 2 44.62 -10.06 32.08
CA SER A 2 43.32 -9.47 31.77
C SER A 2 43.09 -9.61 30.28
N ARG A 3 42.02 -10.32 29.89
CA ARG A 3 41.59 -10.43 28.52
C ARG A 3 40.68 -9.25 28.22
N ALA A 4 41.16 -8.34 27.40
CA ALA A 4 40.36 -7.30 26.78
C ALA A 4 39.37 -7.93 25.78
N SER A 5 38.12 -7.68 26.03
CA SER A 5 37.02 -8.02 25.08
C SER A 5 37.02 -6.99 23.97
N ASP A 6 37.47 -7.41 22.82
CA ASP A 6 37.39 -6.66 21.58
C ASP A 6 35.90 -6.71 21.12
N ARG A 7 35.22 -5.59 21.27
CA ARG A 7 33.92 -5.36 20.63
C ARG A 7 34.20 -4.73 19.27
N PRO A 8 33.79 -5.34 18.17
CA PRO A 8 33.89 -4.69 16.88
C PRO A 8 33.00 -3.44 16.86
N SER A 9 33.63 -2.37 16.48
CA SER A 9 33.12 -1.02 16.33
C SER A 9 31.84 -0.97 15.53
N ASP A 10 30.75 -0.54 16.15
CA ASP A 10 29.56 0.00 15.52
C ASP A 10 29.93 1.35 14.85
N LYS A 11 30.63 1.28 13.76
CA LYS A 11 30.82 2.39 12.82
C LYS A 11 30.38 1.93 11.46
N ALA A 12 29.23 2.39 11.07
CA ALA A 12 28.82 2.70 9.71
C ALA A 12 27.34 2.37 9.47
N PHE A 13 26.44 3.12 10.08
CA PHE A 13 25.12 3.36 9.48
C PHE A 13 24.63 4.77 9.88
N ALA A 14 25.49 5.76 9.74
CA ALA A 14 25.07 7.14 9.63
C ALA A 14 24.60 7.36 8.18
N GLY A 15 23.39 6.93 7.88
CA GLY A 15 22.72 7.24 6.62
C GLY A 15 22.49 8.75 6.53
N ALA A 16 23.34 9.43 5.76
CA ALA A 16 23.40 10.87 5.58
C ALA A 16 22.14 11.48 4.92
N ASP A 17 21.16 10.67 4.51
CA ASP A 17 20.04 11.14 3.66
C ASP A 17 18.85 11.70 4.42
N GLY A 18 18.60 11.25 5.63
CA GLY A 18 17.42 11.65 6.39
C GLY A 18 17.44 13.12 6.85
N SER A 19 18.61 13.62 7.24
CA SER A 19 18.76 15.01 7.70
C SER A 19 18.76 16.01 6.53
N ALA A 20 19.27 15.60 5.38
CA ALA A 20 19.30 16.44 4.17
C ALA A 20 17.87 16.62 3.60
N GLY A 21 17.07 15.56 3.55
CA GLY A 21 15.67 15.64 3.10
C GLY A 21 14.80 16.49 4.02
N LEU A 22 15.00 16.40 5.34
CA LEU A 22 14.29 17.23 6.31
C LEU A 22 14.67 18.72 6.20
N ARG A 23 15.96 19.03 5.99
CA ARG A 23 16.45 20.40 5.78
C ARG A 23 15.90 20.97 4.47
N ALA A 24 15.94 20.19 3.37
CA ALA A 24 15.41 20.62 2.09
C ALA A 24 13.91 20.92 2.18
N ALA A 25 13.11 20.10 2.84
CA ALA A 25 11.69 20.34 3.06
C ALA A 25 11.44 21.57 3.93
N HIS A 26 12.29 21.83 4.94
CA HIS A 26 12.20 23.02 5.80
C HIS A 26 12.56 24.30 5.04
N GLU A 27 13.56 24.24 4.17
CA GLU A 27 14.01 25.37 3.35
C GLU A 27 13.01 25.72 2.23
N THR A 28 12.31 24.71 1.69
CA THR A 28 11.28 24.91 0.66
C THR A 28 9.89 25.18 1.24
N GLY A 29 9.71 25.12 2.56
CA GLY A 29 8.40 25.22 3.21
C GLY A 29 7.47 24.05 2.89
N GLU A 30 8.01 22.93 2.45
CA GLU A 30 7.24 21.76 2.05
C GLU A 30 6.64 21.05 3.26
N ARG A 31 5.35 20.75 3.19
CA ARG A 31 4.65 20.07 4.28
C ARG A 31 5.04 18.60 4.33
N LEU A 32 5.61 18.18 5.46
CA LEU A 32 5.89 16.79 5.76
C LEU A 32 4.74 16.15 6.55
N TYR A 33 4.49 14.88 6.25
CA TYR A 33 3.46 14.07 6.90
C TYR A 33 4.12 12.94 7.68
N THR A 34 3.68 12.72 8.92
CA THR A 34 4.14 11.56 9.70
C THR A 34 3.49 10.27 9.19
N ILE A 35 4.05 9.12 9.57
CA ILE A 35 3.42 7.82 9.25
C ILE A 35 2.00 7.72 9.85
N GLY A 36 1.74 8.35 11.00
CA GLY A 36 0.41 8.42 11.60
C GLY A 36 -0.56 9.27 10.79
N ASP A 37 -0.09 10.40 10.21
CA ASP A 37 -0.90 11.24 9.34
C ASP A 37 -1.29 10.50 8.06
N MET A 38 -0.34 9.79 7.46
CA MET A 38 -0.58 8.94 6.28
C MET A 38 -1.60 7.83 6.60
N ALA A 39 -1.44 7.14 7.72
CA ALA A 39 -2.35 6.07 8.13
C ALA A 39 -3.78 6.57 8.30
N ARG A 40 -3.96 7.72 8.95
CA ARG A 40 -5.28 8.35 9.15
C ARG A 40 -5.89 8.85 7.84
N ALA A 41 -5.10 9.56 7.03
CA ALA A 41 -5.59 10.16 5.78
C ALA A 41 -6.11 9.11 4.79
N TYR A 42 -5.43 7.97 4.71
CA TYR A 42 -5.75 6.91 3.74
C TYR A 42 -6.47 5.70 4.34
N LYS A 43 -6.81 5.74 5.63
CA LYS A 43 -7.49 4.65 6.36
C LYS A 43 -6.76 3.31 6.22
N VAL A 44 -5.44 3.35 6.30
CA VAL A 44 -4.57 2.18 6.27
C VAL A 44 -3.87 1.98 7.61
N THR A 45 -3.40 0.76 7.87
CA THR A 45 -2.64 0.49 9.09
C THR A 45 -1.17 0.93 8.96
N LEU A 46 -0.52 1.24 10.07
CA LEU A 46 0.93 1.51 10.11
C LEU A 46 1.73 0.33 9.54
N ARG A 47 1.26 -0.90 9.76
CA ARG A 47 1.87 -2.11 9.22
C ARG A 47 1.80 -2.15 7.70
N ALA A 48 0.68 -1.74 7.11
CA ALA A 48 0.53 -1.66 5.66
C ALA A 48 1.50 -0.65 5.06
N LEU A 49 1.65 0.54 5.67
CA LEU A 49 2.60 1.55 5.20
C LEU A 49 4.04 1.03 5.24
N ARG A 50 4.46 0.39 6.34
CA ARG A 50 5.79 -0.23 6.45
C ARG A 50 6.01 -1.31 5.40
N PHE A 51 4.99 -2.11 5.10
CA PHE A 51 5.04 -3.10 4.04
C PHE A 51 5.29 -2.48 2.66
N TYR A 52 4.68 -1.32 2.36
CA TYR A 52 4.94 -0.58 1.12
C TYR A 52 6.34 0.04 1.09
N GLU A 53 6.85 0.51 2.24
CA GLU A 53 8.24 0.97 2.38
C GLU A 53 9.23 -0.18 2.10
N ASP A 54 9.05 -1.32 2.76
CA ASP A 54 9.92 -2.49 2.66
C ASP A 54 9.98 -3.02 1.21
N ARG A 55 8.90 -2.81 0.45
CA ARG A 55 8.83 -3.14 -0.97
C ARG A 55 9.37 -2.04 -1.90
N GLY A 56 9.86 -0.95 -1.35
CA GLY A 56 10.37 0.18 -2.13
C GLY A 56 9.31 0.93 -2.93
N LEU A 57 8.03 0.72 -2.62
CA LEU A 57 6.91 1.38 -3.30
C LEU A 57 6.79 2.85 -2.90
N ILE A 58 7.07 3.17 -1.63
CA ILE A 58 7.18 4.51 -1.09
C ILE A 58 8.49 4.63 -0.29
N LYS A 59 9.05 5.82 -0.23
CA LYS A 59 10.27 6.09 0.53
C LYS A 59 10.02 7.18 1.55
N PRO A 60 10.20 6.89 2.85
CA PRO A 60 10.14 7.91 3.88
C PRO A 60 11.45 8.71 3.95
N ILE A 61 11.35 9.96 4.33
CA ILE A 61 12.46 10.75 4.87
C ILE A 61 12.62 10.32 6.33
N ARG A 62 13.78 9.80 6.69
CA ARG A 62 14.04 9.32 8.05
C ARG A 62 14.79 10.38 8.86
N HIS A 63 14.28 10.65 10.05
CA HIS A 63 14.98 11.45 11.04
C HIS A 63 15.00 10.69 12.37
N GLY A 64 16.15 10.09 12.68
CA GLY A 64 16.25 9.13 13.77
C GLY A 64 15.30 7.94 13.56
N VAL A 65 14.43 7.70 14.54
CA VAL A 65 13.39 6.65 14.46
C VAL A 65 12.12 7.10 13.75
N SER A 66 11.98 8.38 13.48
CA SER A 66 10.78 8.97 12.89
C SER A 66 10.78 8.86 11.37
N ARG A 67 9.59 8.68 10.80
CA ARG A 67 9.33 8.59 9.37
C ARG A 67 8.44 9.74 8.94
N PHE A 68 8.89 10.47 7.94
CA PHE A 68 8.16 11.56 7.33
C PHE A 68 8.00 11.30 5.83
N TYR A 69 6.94 11.80 5.25
CA TYR A 69 6.63 11.68 3.84
C TYR A 69 6.39 13.07 3.27
N ASP A 70 7.05 13.37 2.18
CA ASP A 70 6.81 14.58 1.40
C ASP A 70 5.56 14.45 0.53
N ALA A 71 5.23 15.53 -0.18
CA ALA A 71 4.10 15.55 -1.09
C ALA A 71 4.23 14.53 -2.23
N ALA A 72 5.46 14.28 -2.70
CA ALA A 72 5.74 13.32 -3.76
C ALA A 72 5.48 11.87 -3.29
N ALA A 73 5.98 11.49 -2.11
CA ALA A 73 5.72 10.18 -1.51
C ALA A 73 4.23 9.97 -1.24
N ARG A 74 3.53 11.01 -0.79
CA ARG A 74 2.08 10.99 -0.59
C ARG A 74 1.32 10.75 -1.89
N SER A 75 1.62 11.52 -2.93
CA SER A 75 0.98 11.38 -4.24
C SER A 75 1.27 10.00 -4.88
N ARG A 76 2.51 9.51 -4.70
CA ARG A 76 2.88 8.15 -5.11
C ARG A 76 2.05 7.09 -4.38
N PHE A 77 1.82 7.27 -3.08
CA PHE A 77 0.98 6.36 -2.29
C PHE A 77 -0.48 6.39 -2.75
N GLU A 78 -1.04 7.55 -3.07
CA GLU A 78 -2.39 7.69 -3.66
C GLU A 78 -2.50 6.90 -4.96
N THR A 79 -1.48 6.99 -5.82
CA THR A 79 -1.42 6.23 -7.08
C THR A 79 -1.42 4.73 -6.85
N ILE A 80 -0.67 4.25 -5.85
CA ILE A 80 -0.62 2.84 -5.47
C ILE A 80 -2.00 2.37 -5.00
N LEU A 81 -2.66 3.13 -4.12
CA LEU A 81 -3.99 2.79 -3.63
C LEU A 81 -5.01 2.74 -4.77
N ARG A 82 -4.93 3.67 -5.73
CA ARG A 82 -5.77 3.66 -6.92
C ARG A 82 -5.56 2.40 -7.75
N GLY A 83 -4.31 1.98 -7.96
CA GLY A 83 -3.99 0.72 -8.64
C GLY A 83 -4.58 -0.50 -7.93
N LYS A 84 -4.53 -0.51 -6.59
CA LYS A 84 -5.16 -1.55 -5.78
C LYS A 84 -6.68 -1.58 -5.92
N GLN A 85 -7.34 -0.42 -5.95
CA GLN A 85 -8.78 -0.31 -6.18
C GLN A 85 -9.19 -0.83 -7.56
N LEU A 86 -8.33 -0.66 -8.57
CA LEU A 86 -8.52 -1.21 -9.90
C LEU A 86 -8.22 -2.72 -9.99
N GLY A 87 -7.84 -3.35 -8.88
CA GLY A 87 -7.59 -4.79 -8.79
C GLY A 87 -6.20 -5.24 -9.25
N PHE A 88 -5.28 -4.32 -9.55
CA PHE A 88 -3.91 -4.68 -9.92
C PHE A 88 -3.12 -5.25 -8.74
N THR A 89 -2.23 -6.19 -9.02
CA THR A 89 -1.25 -6.66 -8.04
C THR A 89 -0.19 -5.61 -7.76
N LEU A 90 0.48 -5.67 -6.61
CA LEU A 90 1.56 -4.73 -6.27
C LEU A 90 2.72 -4.77 -7.28
N THR A 91 3.02 -5.96 -7.82
CA THR A 91 4.05 -6.11 -8.86
C THR A 91 3.68 -5.37 -10.14
N GLN A 92 2.42 -5.48 -10.57
CA GLN A 92 1.91 -4.73 -11.73
C GLN A 92 1.94 -3.22 -11.46
N ILE A 93 1.46 -2.79 -10.29
CA ILE A 93 1.48 -1.38 -9.90
C ILE A 93 2.92 -0.85 -9.91
N PHE A 94 3.88 -1.59 -9.32
CA PHE A 94 5.28 -1.19 -9.30
C PHE A 94 5.85 -0.98 -10.72
N ALA A 95 5.51 -1.87 -11.65
CA ALA A 95 5.94 -1.76 -13.04
C ALA A 95 5.32 -0.57 -13.79
N MET A 96 4.13 -0.12 -13.36
CA MET A 96 3.38 1.01 -13.94
C MET A 96 3.66 2.35 -13.24
N LEU A 97 4.40 2.35 -12.14
CA LEU A 97 4.79 3.60 -11.47
C LEU A 97 5.90 4.30 -12.23
N PRO A 98 5.85 5.64 -12.36
CA PRO A 98 6.94 6.41 -12.95
C PRO A 98 8.27 6.11 -12.24
N LYS A 99 9.32 5.89 -13.04
CA LYS A 99 10.67 5.56 -12.51
C LYS A 99 11.37 6.75 -11.86
N HIS A 100 10.95 7.97 -12.19
CA HIS A 100 11.53 9.19 -11.65
C HIS A 100 10.63 9.83 -10.62
N GLU A 101 11.13 9.91 -9.39
CA GLU A 101 10.39 10.40 -8.21
C GLU A 101 10.10 11.92 -8.25
N ARG A 102 10.70 12.69 -9.18
CA ARG A 102 10.68 14.16 -9.18
C ARG A 102 10.13 14.84 -10.44
N SER A 103 9.67 14.11 -11.46
CA SER A 103 9.48 14.73 -12.78
C SER A 103 8.04 14.94 -13.24
N GLU A 104 7.04 14.44 -12.52
CA GLU A 104 5.63 14.70 -12.85
C GLU A 104 4.80 14.69 -11.55
N PRO A 105 3.70 15.45 -11.45
CA PRO A 105 2.78 15.28 -10.35
C PRO A 105 2.34 13.81 -10.34
N ALA A 106 2.85 13.05 -9.38
CA ALA A 106 2.54 11.65 -9.20
C ALA A 106 1.03 11.52 -9.04
N GLY A 107 0.34 10.98 -10.02
CA GLY A 107 -1.12 10.87 -10.00
C GLY A 107 -1.65 9.92 -11.06
N LYS A 108 -0.79 9.44 -11.95
CA LYS A 108 -1.22 8.55 -13.03
C LYS A 108 -0.36 7.29 -13.07
N LEU A 109 -1.04 6.14 -13.12
CA LEU A 109 -0.43 4.89 -13.54
C LEU A 109 -0.20 4.95 -15.05
N ASP A 110 0.97 4.52 -15.51
CA ASP A 110 1.24 4.33 -16.94
C ASP A 110 0.51 3.07 -17.41
N LEU A 111 -0.77 3.22 -17.73
CA LEU A 111 -1.67 2.16 -18.13
C LEU A 111 -1.68 2.05 -19.67
N LYS A 112 -1.31 0.89 -20.16
CA LYS A 112 -1.48 0.54 -21.58
C LYS A 112 -2.89 0.00 -21.82
N GLU A 113 -3.49 0.32 -22.95
CA GLU A 113 -4.84 -0.10 -23.32
C GLU A 113 -5.04 -1.61 -23.14
N GLY A 114 -4.12 -2.44 -23.62
CA GLY A 114 -4.20 -3.89 -23.46
C GLY A 114 -4.20 -4.35 -22.00
N GLN A 115 -3.51 -3.65 -21.10
CA GLN A 115 -3.54 -3.96 -19.66
C GLN A 115 -4.90 -3.62 -19.06
N VAL A 116 -5.51 -2.52 -19.47
CA VAL A 116 -6.84 -2.10 -19.02
C VAL A 116 -7.89 -3.12 -19.47
N LEU A 117 -7.89 -3.51 -20.75
CA LEU A 117 -8.83 -4.50 -21.27
C LEU A 117 -8.69 -5.87 -20.58
N THR A 118 -7.44 -6.31 -20.37
CA THR A 118 -7.17 -7.55 -19.63
C THR A 118 -7.71 -7.48 -18.21
N GLN A 119 -7.52 -6.35 -17.52
CA GLN A 119 -7.97 -6.17 -16.15
C GLN A 119 -9.51 -6.14 -16.07
N ILE A 120 -10.17 -5.48 -17.02
CA ILE A 120 -11.64 -5.48 -17.12
C ILE A 120 -12.14 -6.92 -17.23
N ALA A 121 -11.61 -7.69 -18.19
CA ALA A 121 -12.03 -9.07 -18.40
C ALA A 121 -11.81 -9.98 -17.17
N GLN A 122 -10.73 -9.73 -16.39
CA GLN A 122 -10.48 -10.43 -15.13
C GLN A 122 -11.51 -10.07 -14.06
N LEU A 123 -11.85 -8.79 -13.93
CA LEU A 123 -12.84 -8.33 -12.97
C LEU A 123 -14.25 -8.82 -13.31
N GLU A 124 -14.60 -8.84 -14.58
CA GLU A 124 -15.89 -9.38 -15.05
C GLU A 124 -16.03 -10.86 -14.72
N ARG A 125 -15.01 -11.68 -15.00
CA ARG A 125 -15.02 -13.09 -14.61
C ARG A 125 -15.18 -13.27 -13.12
N LYS A 126 -14.44 -12.48 -12.32
CA LYS A 126 -14.53 -12.55 -10.87
C LYS A 126 -15.90 -12.13 -10.34
N ARG A 127 -16.53 -11.14 -10.97
CA ARG A 127 -17.92 -10.75 -10.67
C ARG A 127 -18.87 -11.94 -10.91
N ASP A 128 -18.76 -12.60 -12.06
CA ASP A 128 -19.64 -13.72 -12.42
C ASP A 128 -19.45 -14.93 -11.47
N GLU A 129 -18.21 -15.19 -11.04
CA GLU A 129 -17.90 -16.20 -10.01
C GLU A 129 -18.57 -15.86 -8.66
N LEU A 130 -18.47 -14.58 -8.25
CA LEU A 130 -19.09 -14.10 -7.00
C LEU A 130 -20.61 -14.15 -7.08
N ASP A 131 -21.21 -13.77 -8.19
CA ASP A 131 -22.65 -13.82 -8.40
C ASP A 131 -23.16 -15.28 -8.31
N THR A 132 -22.44 -16.23 -8.89
CA THR A 132 -22.73 -17.67 -8.79
C THR A 132 -22.65 -18.16 -7.34
N ALA A 133 -21.59 -17.76 -6.61
CA ALA A 133 -21.43 -18.14 -5.19
C ALA A 133 -22.55 -17.54 -4.31
N ILE A 134 -22.92 -16.29 -4.55
CA ILE A 134 -24.02 -15.62 -3.83
C ILE A 134 -25.35 -16.34 -4.09
N ALA A 135 -25.63 -16.73 -5.34
CA ALA A 135 -26.84 -17.47 -5.69
C ALA A 135 -26.91 -18.82 -4.94
N ALA A 136 -25.81 -19.58 -4.92
CA ALA A 136 -25.73 -20.86 -4.20
C ALA A 136 -25.92 -20.70 -2.69
N LEU A 137 -25.36 -19.66 -2.09
CA LEU A 137 -25.53 -19.36 -0.66
C LEU A 137 -26.97 -18.97 -0.33
N ARG A 138 -27.61 -18.19 -1.19
CA ARG A 138 -29.04 -17.83 -1.03
C ARG A 138 -29.95 -19.05 -1.09
N GLU A 139 -29.70 -19.95 -2.03
CA GLU A 139 -30.44 -21.21 -2.13
C GLU A 139 -30.25 -22.08 -0.88
N THR A 140 -29.00 -22.18 -0.38
CA THR A 140 -28.71 -22.91 0.86
C THR A 140 -29.42 -22.29 2.05
N HIS A 141 -29.40 -20.97 2.17
CA HIS A 141 -30.09 -20.25 3.24
C HIS A 141 -31.62 -20.51 3.22
N ASN A 142 -32.22 -20.48 2.04
CA ASN A 142 -33.68 -20.76 1.89
C ASN A 142 -34.02 -22.18 2.33
N ARG A 143 -33.24 -23.19 1.90
CA ARG A 143 -33.44 -24.58 2.36
C ARG A 143 -33.31 -24.71 3.90
N MET A 144 -32.31 -24.07 4.50
CA MET A 144 -32.16 -24.09 5.97
C MET A 144 -33.35 -23.42 6.69
N ALA A 145 -33.91 -22.36 6.12
CA ALA A 145 -35.09 -21.68 6.66
C ALA A 145 -36.33 -22.57 6.58
N ASP A 146 -36.53 -23.26 5.47
CA ASP A 146 -37.67 -24.20 5.25
C ASP A 146 -37.56 -25.38 6.20
N ASP A 147 -36.36 -25.98 6.37
CA ASP A 147 -36.13 -27.07 7.30
C ASP A 147 -36.40 -26.65 8.77
N HIS A 148 -36.03 -25.43 9.12
CA HIS A 148 -36.26 -24.88 10.48
C HIS A 148 -37.75 -24.66 10.73
N GLN A 149 -38.51 -24.16 9.75
CA GLN A 149 -39.96 -23.99 9.83
C GLN A 149 -40.65 -25.34 9.95
N ALA A 150 -40.24 -26.33 9.16
CA ALA A 150 -40.81 -27.69 9.21
C ALA A 150 -40.56 -28.34 10.61
N ALA A 151 -39.35 -28.16 11.16
CA ALA A 151 -39.00 -28.68 12.49
C ALA A 151 -39.78 -27.99 13.64
N THR A 152 -40.20 -26.73 13.46
CA THR A 152 -40.94 -25.97 14.48
C THR A 152 -42.46 -26.22 14.40
N ALA A 153 -42.96 -26.69 13.25
CA ALA A 153 -44.37 -26.98 12.99
C ALA A 153 -44.77 -28.43 13.37
N ALA A 154 -43.79 -29.29 13.65
CA ALA A 154 -44.01 -30.68 14.04
C ALA A 154 -44.01 -30.85 15.59
#